data_73614e76a2b10e274e7a4135b1f806d5
#
_entry.id   73614e76a2b10e274e7a4135b1f806d5
#
_cell.length_a   1.000
_cell.length_b   1.000
_cell.length_c   1.000
_cell.angle_alpha   90.00
_cell.angle_beta   90.00
_cell.angle_gamma   90.00
#
_symmetry.space_group_name_H-M   'P 1'
#
loop_
_entity.id
_entity.type
_entity.pdbx_description
1 polymer ?
#
loop_
_entity_poly.entity_id
_entity_poly.type
_entity_poly.pdbx_seq_one_letter_code
_entity_poly.pdbx_strand_id
1 'polypeptide(L)'
;MKIILIRHGESEANIAHRINDNPARIVNLTERGRVQAETAADSLRTMRFTHAYASEFLRAQQTAEILLRSHACQLSIDARLNERRSGMDGLPVNAFNDLVRPDPLRIKPAQGESFLEQMERLRSFMDEIAVHNPDGSILAVSHENPILAALALASNDPEQVVRGSIANCEWVELDWPVLQAVAG
;
A
#
# COMPACT_ATOMS: atom_id res chain seq x y z
N MET A 1 5.82 -16.23 -5.56
CA MET A 1 6.43 -15.03 -4.96
C MET A 1 5.77 -14.73 -3.63
N LYS A 2 6.55 -14.45 -2.60
CA LYS A 2 6.05 -14.00 -1.30
C LYS A 2 6.12 -12.47 -1.22
N ILE A 3 5.06 -11.79 -0.76
CA ILE A 3 5.06 -10.34 -0.62
C ILE A 3 4.53 -9.93 0.75
N ILE A 4 5.26 -9.04 1.41
CA ILE A 4 4.82 -8.31 2.59
C ILE A 4 4.42 -6.91 2.15
N LEU A 5 3.14 -6.60 2.33
CA LEU A 5 2.59 -5.26 2.14
C LEU A 5 2.40 -4.61 3.50
N ILE A 6 3.06 -3.49 3.74
CA ILE A 6 3.01 -2.75 5.00
C ILE A 6 2.48 -1.34 4.78
N ARG A 7 1.55 -0.90 5.64
CA ARG A 7 1.09 0.49 5.65
C ARG A 7 2.18 1.38 6.25
N HIS A 8 2.40 2.56 5.66
CA HIS A 8 3.32 3.57 6.22
C HIS A 8 3.00 3.91 7.68
N GLY A 9 3.98 4.38 8.43
CA GLY A 9 3.81 4.90 9.79
C GLY A 9 2.90 6.15 9.84
N GLU A 10 2.42 6.51 11.03
CA GLU A 10 1.57 7.70 11.21
C GLU A 10 2.21 8.93 10.57
N SER A 11 1.42 9.70 9.82
CA SER A 11 1.85 10.90 9.11
C SER A 11 1.10 12.14 9.57
N GLU A 12 1.62 13.32 9.20
CA GLU A 12 0.97 14.62 9.44
C GLU A 12 -0.47 14.67 8.91
N ALA A 13 -0.73 14.02 7.76
CA ALA A 13 -2.08 13.94 7.19
C ALA A 13 -3.02 13.06 8.04
N ASN A 14 -2.50 11.99 8.66
CA ASN A 14 -3.29 11.14 9.54
C ASN A 14 -3.77 11.91 10.78
N ILE A 15 -2.88 12.64 11.47
CA ILE A 15 -3.25 13.42 12.65
C ILE A 15 -4.16 14.61 12.30
N ALA A 16 -4.01 15.17 11.09
CA ALA A 16 -4.87 16.24 10.60
C ALA A 16 -6.24 15.71 10.10
N HIS A 17 -6.45 14.40 10.01
CA HIS A 17 -7.63 13.78 9.41
C HIS A 17 -7.95 14.31 8.01
N ARG A 18 -6.89 14.54 7.20
CA ARG A 18 -6.98 15.09 5.85
C ARG A 18 -6.55 14.06 4.81
N ILE A 19 -7.23 14.08 3.68
CA ILE A 19 -6.85 13.31 2.52
C ILE A 19 -5.52 13.88 1.98
N ASN A 20 -4.60 12.99 1.67
CA ASN A 20 -3.42 13.31 0.89
C ASN A 20 -3.24 12.23 -0.19
N ASP A 21 -3.73 12.51 -1.37
CA ASP A 21 -3.65 11.65 -2.56
C ASP A 21 -2.80 12.24 -3.69
N ASN A 22 -2.11 13.36 -3.41
CA ASN A 22 -1.13 13.97 -4.30
C ASN A 22 0.30 13.70 -3.77
N PRO A 23 1.11 12.85 -4.42
CA PRO A 23 2.46 12.54 -3.96
C PRO A 23 3.43 13.73 -4.02
N ALA A 24 3.16 14.75 -4.85
CA ALA A 24 3.96 15.97 -4.90
C ALA A 24 3.82 16.85 -3.64
N ARG A 25 2.78 16.59 -2.83
CA ARG A 25 2.59 17.29 -1.56
C ARG A 25 3.45 16.62 -0.48
N ILE A 26 4.36 17.38 0.11
CA ILE A 26 5.22 16.91 1.18
C ILE A 26 4.37 16.67 2.44
N VAL A 27 4.30 15.42 2.88
CA VAL A 27 3.67 14.98 4.12
C VAL A 27 4.61 13.97 4.78
N ASN A 28 5.15 14.34 5.93
CA ASN A 28 6.14 13.54 6.64
C ASN A 28 5.48 12.54 7.61
N LEU A 29 6.28 11.57 8.05
CA LEU A 29 5.97 10.81 9.25
C LEU A 29 6.00 11.73 10.47
N THR A 30 5.08 11.48 11.42
CA THR A 30 5.20 12.03 12.77
C THR A 30 6.32 11.33 13.53
N GLU A 31 6.70 11.87 14.69
CA GLU A 31 7.63 11.16 15.58
C GLU A 31 7.08 9.79 15.99
N ARG A 32 5.79 9.72 16.30
CA ARG A 32 5.11 8.44 16.57
C ARG A 32 5.17 7.50 15.36
N GLY A 33 4.98 8.02 14.14
CA GLY A 33 5.09 7.22 12.92
C GLY A 33 6.49 6.64 12.71
N ARG A 34 7.54 7.37 13.09
CA ARG A 34 8.92 6.88 13.06
C ARG A 34 9.13 5.73 14.05
N VAL A 35 8.66 5.89 15.28
CA VAL A 35 8.73 4.83 16.32
C VAL A 35 7.94 3.59 15.88
N GLN A 36 6.77 3.76 15.25
CA GLN A 36 6.01 2.63 14.67
C GLN A 36 6.83 1.90 13.60
N ALA A 37 7.49 2.64 12.70
CA ALA A 37 8.32 2.05 11.66
C ALA A 37 9.56 1.33 12.24
N GLU A 38 10.17 1.85 13.30
CA GLU A 38 11.28 1.20 14.01
C GLU A 38 10.83 -0.10 14.69
N THR A 39 9.67 -0.11 15.33
CA THR A 39 9.08 -1.33 15.92
C THR A 39 8.80 -2.40 14.85
N ALA A 40 8.27 -1.98 13.70
CA ALA A 40 8.06 -2.88 12.57
C ALA A 40 9.38 -3.40 12.00
N ALA A 41 10.42 -2.54 11.91
CA ALA A 41 11.77 -2.93 11.47
C ALA A 41 12.38 -4.01 12.36
N ASP A 42 12.22 -3.89 13.67
CA ASP A 42 12.68 -4.91 14.62
C ASP A 42 11.96 -6.25 14.41
N SER A 43 10.66 -6.21 14.16
CA SER A 43 9.86 -7.41 13.92
C SER A 43 10.22 -8.10 12.60
N LEU A 44 10.58 -7.33 11.57
CA LEU A 44 10.94 -7.84 10.24
C LEU A 44 12.44 -8.13 10.08
N ARG A 45 13.28 -7.81 11.08
CA ARG A 45 14.74 -7.84 11.00
C ARG A 45 15.35 -9.18 10.57
N THR A 46 14.71 -10.29 10.89
CA THR A 46 15.19 -11.64 10.54
C THR A 46 14.72 -12.12 9.19
N MET A 47 13.76 -11.43 8.59
CA MET A 47 13.28 -11.74 7.25
C MET A 47 14.32 -11.37 6.20
N ARG A 48 14.31 -12.06 5.07
CA ARG A 48 15.19 -11.76 3.94
C ARG A 48 14.34 -11.28 2.79
N PHE A 49 14.57 -10.03 2.38
CA PHE A 49 13.93 -9.46 1.20
C PHE A 49 14.90 -9.46 0.02
N THR A 50 14.44 -9.92 -1.14
CA THR A 50 15.18 -9.86 -2.40
C THR A 50 15.08 -8.47 -3.03
N HIS A 51 13.89 -7.84 -2.91
CA HIS A 51 13.61 -6.50 -3.42
C HIS A 51 12.68 -5.76 -2.45
N ALA A 52 12.75 -4.44 -2.48
CA ALA A 52 11.86 -3.58 -1.73
C ALA A 52 11.26 -2.50 -2.64
N TYR A 53 10.00 -2.19 -2.41
CA TYR A 53 9.26 -1.17 -3.13
C TYR A 53 8.56 -0.21 -2.16
N ALA A 54 8.37 1.03 -2.59
CA ALA A 54 7.52 1.99 -1.90
C ALA A 54 6.70 2.80 -2.90
N SER A 55 5.60 3.35 -2.44
CA SER A 55 4.85 4.35 -3.21
C SER A 55 5.64 5.64 -3.38
N GLU A 56 5.17 6.53 -4.26
CA GLU A 56 5.77 7.85 -4.47
C GLU A 56 5.62 8.79 -3.26
N PHE A 57 4.76 8.48 -2.30
CA PHE A 57 4.51 9.34 -1.13
C PHE A 57 5.67 9.32 -0.15
N LEU A 58 6.13 10.51 0.26
CA LEU A 58 7.29 10.67 1.15
C LEU A 58 7.16 9.86 2.45
N ARG A 59 5.97 9.82 3.07
CA ARG A 59 5.72 9.02 4.28
C ARG A 59 5.96 7.51 4.09
N ALA A 60 5.67 6.98 2.89
CA ALA A 60 5.94 5.58 2.57
C ALA A 60 7.44 5.34 2.34
N GLN A 61 8.11 6.25 1.66
CA GLN A 61 9.56 6.20 1.44
C GLN A 61 10.32 6.29 2.77
N GLN A 62 9.96 7.23 3.66
CA GLN A 62 10.54 7.36 4.99
C GLN A 62 10.33 6.09 5.84
N THR A 63 9.16 5.46 5.73
CA THR A 63 8.91 4.17 6.39
C THR A 63 9.81 3.09 5.82
N ALA A 64 9.90 2.97 4.48
CA ALA A 64 10.76 1.99 3.81
C ALA A 64 12.24 2.16 4.19
N GLU A 65 12.74 3.38 4.24
CA GLU A 65 14.12 3.69 4.66
C GLU A 65 14.41 3.18 6.07
N ILE A 66 13.46 3.33 7.00
CA ILE A 66 13.62 2.83 8.37
C ILE A 66 13.63 1.31 8.39
N LEU A 67 12.67 0.67 7.70
CA LEU A 67 12.56 -0.79 7.62
C LEU A 67 13.81 -1.43 7.03
N LEU A 68 14.43 -0.78 6.04
CA LEU A 68 15.55 -1.33 5.28
C LEU A 68 16.92 -1.13 5.93
N ARG A 69 17.03 -0.45 7.06
CA ARG A 69 18.33 -0.22 7.74
C ARG A 69 19.12 -1.50 8.03
N SER A 70 18.42 -2.63 8.22
CA SER A 70 19.02 -3.94 8.51
C SER A 70 18.97 -4.91 7.32
N HIS A 71 18.58 -4.45 6.13
CA HIS A 71 18.39 -5.28 4.94
C HIS A 71 19.26 -4.79 3.79
N ALA A 72 19.93 -5.73 3.12
CA ALA A 72 20.78 -5.43 1.96
C ALA A 72 19.99 -5.59 0.65
N CYS A 73 18.89 -4.85 0.50
CA CYS A 73 18.12 -4.81 -0.74
C CYS A 73 17.89 -3.38 -1.21
N GLN A 74 17.77 -3.20 -2.52
CA GLN A 74 17.53 -1.90 -3.12
C GLN A 74 16.05 -1.53 -3.01
N LEU A 75 15.77 -0.26 -2.68
CA LEU A 75 14.44 0.32 -2.72
C LEU A 75 14.14 0.88 -4.12
N SER A 76 13.01 0.48 -4.68
CA SER A 76 12.45 1.04 -5.91
C SER A 76 11.12 1.74 -5.62
N ILE A 77 10.83 2.80 -6.36
CA ILE A 77 9.57 3.54 -6.22
C ILE A 77 8.63 3.11 -7.34
N ASP A 78 7.38 2.80 -6.99
CA ASP A 78 6.36 2.40 -7.95
C ASP A 78 5.03 3.09 -7.65
N ALA A 79 4.54 3.88 -8.60
CA ALA A 79 3.28 4.62 -8.49
C ALA A 79 2.04 3.73 -8.33
N ARG A 80 2.14 2.45 -8.72
CA ARG A 80 1.05 1.48 -8.53
C ARG A 80 0.81 1.13 -7.05
N LEU A 81 1.75 1.47 -6.16
CA LEU A 81 1.61 1.36 -4.71
C LEU A 81 1.01 2.61 -4.06
N ASN A 82 0.70 3.67 -4.83
CA ASN A 82 0.12 4.91 -4.31
C ASN A 82 -1.26 4.68 -3.66
N GLU A 83 -1.59 5.56 -2.71
CA GLU A 83 -2.93 5.57 -2.09
C GLU A 83 -4.03 5.72 -3.14
N ARG A 84 -5.26 5.32 -2.80
CA ARG A 84 -6.44 5.46 -3.65
C ARG A 84 -6.62 6.93 -4.04
N ARG A 85 -6.69 7.18 -5.34
CA ARG A 85 -6.95 8.52 -5.87
C ARG A 85 -8.39 8.92 -5.57
N SER A 86 -8.55 9.95 -4.79
CA SER A 86 -9.86 10.48 -4.42
C SER A 86 -10.26 11.71 -5.25
N GLY A 87 -9.28 12.46 -5.77
CA GLY A 87 -9.49 13.78 -6.35
C GLY A 87 -9.95 14.82 -5.31
N MET A 88 -9.74 14.53 -4.03
CA MET A 88 -10.23 15.31 -2.88
C MET A 88 -9.08 15.73 -1.95
N ASP A 89 -7.86 15.90 -2.51
CA ASP A 89 -6.67 16.24 -1.71
C ASP A 89 -6.91 17.45 -0.80
N GLY A 90 -6.52 17.31 0.48
CA GLY A 90 -6.69 18.34 1.51
C GLY A 90 -8.07 18.40 2.14
N LEU A 91 -9.09 17.72 1.63
CA LEU A 91 -10.40 17.63 2.27
C LEU A 91 -10.39 16.67 3.47
N PRO A 92 -11.37 16.79 4.38
CA PRO A 92 -11.54 15.83 5.48
C PRO A 92 -11.75 14.40 4.96
N VAL A 93 -11.16 13.40 5.64
CA VAL A 93 -11.28 11.98 5.25
C VAL A 93 -12.74 11.51 5.21
N ASN A 94 -13.59 12.00 6.10
CA ASN A 94 -15.03 11.64 6.11
C ASN A 94 -15.73 12.06 4.82
N ALA A 95 -15.34 13.14 4.16
CA ALA A 95 -15.97 13.55 2.89
C ALA A 95 -15.84 12.47 1.82
N PHE A 96 -14.66 11.81 1.76
CA PHE A 96 -14.46 10.68 0.86
C PHE A 96 -15.22 9.43 1.34
N ASN A 97 -15.14 9.10 2.63
CA ASN A 97 -15.80 7.92 3.18
C ASN A 97 -17.31 7.98 3.01
N ASP A 98 -17.93 9.15 3.23
CA ASP A 98 -19.36 9.34 3.03
C ASP A 98 -19.78 9.19 1.56
N LEU A 99 -18.92 9.69 0.64
CA LEU A 99 -19.15 9.56 -0.79
C LEU A 99 -19.17 8.09 -1.24
N VAL A 100 -18.18 7.29 -0.80
CA VAL A 100 -18.04 5.90 -1.28
C VAL A 100 -18.87 4.88 -0.47
N ARG A 101 -19.39 5.25 0.68
CA ARG A 101 -20.12 4.37 1.62
C ARG A 101 -21.23 3.53 0.97
N PRO A 102 -22.07 4.08 0.05
CA PRO A 102 -23.16 3.30 -0.55
C PRO A 102 -22.67 2.09 -1.38
N ASP A 103 -21.56 2.25 -2.10
CA ASP A 103 -20.91 1.18 -2.85
C ASP A 103 -19.39 1.44 -2.89
N PRO A 104 -18.65 0.97 -1.87
CA PRO A 104 -17.22 1.29 -1.72
C PRO A 104 -16.35 0.68 -2.81
N LEU A 105 -16.83 -0.38 -3.49
CA LEU A 105 -16.13 -0.99 -4.61
C LEU A 105 -16.22 -0.16 -5.89
N ARG A 106 -17.43 0.31 -6.23
CA ARG A 106 -17.72 0.82 -7.58
C ARG A 106 -17.79 2.33 -7.66
N ILE A 107 -18.11 3.02 -6.54
CA ILE A 107 -18.17 4.49 -6.59
C ILE A 107 -16.79 5.04 -6.91
N LYS A 108 -16.78 5.82 -8.01
CA LYS A 108 -15.61 6.53 -8.50
C LYS A 108 -15.78 8.03 -8.27
N PRO A 109 -14.93 8.67 -7.45
CA PRO A 109 -14.91 10.13 -7.36
C PRO A 109 -14.58 10.78 -8.70
N ALA A 110 -15.03 12.02 -8.94
CA ALA A 110 -14.94 12.68 -10.25
C ALA A 110 -13.52 12.73 -10.84
N GLN A 111 -12.49 12.90 -10.01
CA GLN A 111 -11.07 12.94 -10.43
C GLN A 111 -10.25 11.82 -9.77
N GLY A 112 -10.94 10.81 -9.23
CA GLY A 112 -10.35 9.70 -8.51
C GLY A 112 -10.41 8.38 -9.27
N GLU A 113 -10.30 7.31 -8.53
CA GLU A 113 -10.48 5.93 -9.00
C GLU A 113 -11.48 5.19 -8.12
N SER A 114 -12.20 4.21 -8.68
CA SER A 114 -12.97 3.25 -7.92
C SER A 114 -12.02 2.28 -7.20
N PHE A 115 -12.53 1.53 -6.21
CA PHE A 115 -11.70 0.51 -5.57
C PHE A 115 -11.35 -0.63 -6.54
N LEU A 116 -12.25 -0.96 -7.47
CA LEU A 116 -11.98 -1.94 -8.52
C LEU A 116 -10.84 -1.49 -9.44
N GLU A 117 -10.80 -0.22 -9.85
CA GLU A 117 -9.67 0.31 -10.64
C GLU A 117 -8.36 0.28 -9.86
N GLN A 118 -8.40 0.54 -8.55
CA GLN A 118 -7.24 0.39 -7.69
C GLN A 118 -6.77 -1.07 -7.57
N MET A 119 -7.71 -2.02 -7.41
CA MET A 119 -7.40 -3.46 -7.40
C MET A 119 -6.67 -3.86 -8.70
N GLU A 120 -7.14 -3.40 -9.85
CA GLU A 120 -6.52 -3.71 -11.14
C GLU A 120 -5.10 -3.11 -11.25
N ARG A 121 -4.92 -1.86 -10.80
CA ARG A 121 -3.63 -1.20 -10.74
C ARG A 121 -2.63 -1.98 -9.88
N LEU A 122 -3.07 -2.44 -8.71
CA LEU A 122 -2.24 -3.21 -7.79
C LEU A 122 -1.96 -4.62 -8.34
N ARG A 123 -2.96 -5.27 -8.94
CA ARG A 123 -2.77 -6.57 -9.63
C ARG A 123 -1.66 -6.48 -10.65
N SER A 124 -1.68 -5.45 -11.51
CA SER A 124 -0.64 -5.21 -12.52
C SER A 124 0.76 -5.12 -11.90
N PHE A 125 0.90 -4.45 -10.74
CA PHE A 125 2.16 -4.41 -10.02
C PHE A 125 2.58 -5.81 -9.54
N MET A 126 1.69 -6.52 -8.86
CA MET A 126 2.00 -7.81 -8.25
C MET A 126 2.31 -8.88 -9.30
N ASP A 127 1.59 -8.90 -10.40
CA ASP A 127 1.81 -9.84 -11.51
C ASP A 127 3.17 -9.61 -12.18
N GLU A 128 3.52 -8.35 -12.47
CA GLU A 128 4.83 -8.02 -13.06
C GLU A 128 5.97 -8.40 -12.13
N ILE A 129 5.89 -8.05 -10.85
CA ILE A 129 6.94 -8.37 -9.88
C ILE A 129 7.06 -9.90 -9.70
N ALA A 130 5.95 -10.63 -9.70
CA ALA A 130 5.98 -12.09 -9.60
C ALA A 130 6.65 -12.75 -10.79
N VAL A 131 6.44 -12.25 -12.01
CA VAL A 131 7.13 -12.76 -13.22
C VAL A 131 8.64 -12.56 -13.13
N HIS A 132 9.09 -11.40 -12.63
CA HIS A 132 10.52 -11.10 -12.52
C HIS A 132 11.17 -11.74 -11.28
N ASN A 133 10.39 -12.11 -10.29
CA ASN A 133 10.88 -12.65 -9.00
C ASN A 133 10.03 -13.85 -8.55
N PRO A 134 10.00 -14.96 -9.29
CA PRO A 134 9.09 -16.07 -9.01
C PRO A 134 9.28 -16.67 -7.62
N ASP A 135 10.51 -16.75 -7.13
CA ASP A 135 10.88 -17.23 -5.79
C ASP A 135 11.26 -16.09 -4.85
N GLY A 136 10.94 -14.84 -5.23
CA GLY A 136 11.30 -13.65 -4.48
C GLY A 136 10.51 -13.49 -3.20
N SER A 137 11.14 -12.81 -2.23
CA SER A 137 10.51 -12.27 -1.04
C SER A 137 10.56 -10.75 -1.12
N ILE A 138 9.42 -10.13 -1.23
CA ILE A 138 9.26 -8.71 -1.56
C ILE A 138 8.73 -7.97 -0.34
N LEU A 139 9.31 -6.81 -0.04
CA LEU A 139 8.75 -5.82 0.88
C LEU A 139 8.14 -4.67 0.05
N ALA A 140 6.87 -4.34 0.30
CA ALA A 140 6.21 -3.21 -0.36
C ALA A 140 5.56 -2.28 0.67
N VAL A 141 6.06 -1.05 0.77
CA VAL A 141 5.51 -0.03 1.67
C VAL A 141 4.48 0.81 0.92
N SER A 142 3.25 0.78 1.42
CA SER A 142 2.11 1.35 0.74
C SER A 142 1.14 2.01 1.75
N HIS A 143 -0.14 1.98 1.46
CA HIS A 143 -1.20 2.66 2.18
C HIS A 143 -2.34 1.69 2.51
N GLU A 144 -3.34 2.17 3.24
CA GLU A 144 -4.46 1.34 3.68
C GLU A 144 -5.24 0.73 2.51
N ASN A 145 -5.72 1.57 1.57
CA ASN A 145 -6.55 1.06 0.48
C ASN A 145 -5.80 0.10 -0.48
N PRO A 146 -4.54 0.32 -0.88
CA PRO A 146 -3.81 -0.67 -1.68
C PRO A 146 -3.63 -2.01 -0.96
N ILE A 147 -3.42 -2.02 0.36
CA ILE A 147 -3.30 -3.28 1.12
C ILE A 147 -4.65 -4.00 1.17
N LEU A 148 -5.74 -3.27 1.42
CA LEU A 148 -7.09 -3.83 1.33
C LEU A 148 -7.39 -4.35 -0.10
N ALA A 149 -6.91 -3.66 -1.14
CA ALA A 149 -7.05 -4.13 -2.52
C ALA A 149 -6.30 -5.44 -2.77
N ALA A 150 -5.08 -5.62 -2.21
CA ALA A 150 -4.35 -6.88 -2.29
C ALA A 150 -5.10 -8.02 -1.58
N LEU A 151 -5.62 -7.76 -0.39
CA LEU A 151 -6.44 -8.73 0.35
C LEU A 151 -7.72 -9.06 -0.39
N ALA A 152 -8.37 -8.08 -1.02
CA ALA A 152 -9.59 -8.29 -1.82
C ALA A 152 -9.31 -9.15 -3.06
N LEU A 153 -8.16 -9.00 -3.71
CA LEU A 153 -7.73 -9.84 -4.84
C LEU A 153 -7.50 -11.30 -4.42
N ALA A 154 -7.07 -11.53 -3.18
CA ALA A 154 -6.85 -12.87 -2.62
C ALA A 154 -8.11 -13.45 -1.96
N SER A 155 -9.18 -12.67 -1.81
CA SER A 155 -10.42 -13.03 -1.12
C SER A 155 -11.53 -13.47 -2.07
N ASN A 156 -12.47 -14.26 -1.55
CA ASN A 156 -13.74 -14.57 -2.21
C ASN A 156 -14.83 -13.51 -1.93
N ASP A 157 -14.57 -12.56 -1.02
CA ASP A 157 -15.52 -11.51 -0.63
C ASP A 157 -14.83 -10.13 -0.59
N PRO A 158 -14.58 -9.51 -1.74
CA PRO A 158 -13.99 -8.19 -1.81
C PRO A 158 -14.87 -7.08 -1.19
N GLU A 159 -16.19 -7.27 -1.12
CA GLU A 159 -17.10 -6.29 -0.51
C GLU A 159 -16.93 -6.20 1.01
N GLN A 160 -16.65 -7.31 1.65
CA GLN A 160 -16.33 -7.33 3.09
C GLN A 160 -14.93 -6.74 3.33
N VAL A 161 -13.95 -7.11 2.51
CA VAL A 161 -12.55 -6.67 2.67
C VAL A 161 -12.42 -5.15 2.55
N VAL A 162 -13.06 -4.51 1.57
CA VAL A 162 -12.98 -3.06 1.37
C VAL A 162 -13.50 -2.24 2.56
N ARG A 163 -14.28 -2.85 3.43
CA ARG A 163 -14.82 -2.23 4.66
C ARG A 163 -13.89 -2.41 5.87
N GLY A 164 -12.78 -3.12 5.70
CA GLY A 164 -11.76 -3.32 6.72
C GLY A 164 -10.91 -2.09 6.96
N SER A 165 -9.91 -2.25 7.80
CA SER A 165 -8.89 -1.24 8.06
C SER A 165 -7.56 -1.93 8.35
N ILE A 166 -6.48 -1.21 8.04
CA ILE A 166 -5.10 -1.62 8.33
C ILE A 166 -4.47 -0.49 9.15
N ALA A 167 -3.91 -0.79 10.31
CA ALA A 167 -3.27 0.23 11.15
C ALA A 167 -1.92 0.69 10.57
N ASN A 168 -1.41 1.84 11.02
CA ASN A 168 -0.08 2.31 10.62
C ASN A 168 0.99 1.30 11.04
N CYS A 169 1.89 0.97 10.12
CA CYS A 169 2.91 -0.08 10.24
C CYS A 169 2.37 -1.50 10.47
N GLU A 170 1.07 -1.71 10.31
CA GLU A 170 0.52 -3.06 10.19
C GLU A 170 0.83 -3.61 8.79
N TRP A 171 1.09 -4.92 8.71
CA TRP A 171 1.41 -5.59 7.45
C TRP A 171 0.63 -6.88 7.26
N VAL A 172 0.54 -7.27 6.01
CA VAL A 172 0.00 -8.55 5.58
C VAL A 172 1.05 -9.28 4.76
N GLU A 173 1.07 -10.60 4.87
CA GLU A 173 1.90 -11.48 4.05
C GLU A 173 0.99 -12.26 3.08
N LEU A 174 1.34 -12.23 1.80
CA LEU A 174 0.60 -12.92 0.76
C LEU A 174 1.56 -13.77 -0.09
N ASP A 175 1.11 -14.97 -0.44
CA ASP A 175 1.72 -15.78 -1.50
C ASP A 175 1.02 -15.44 -2.82
N TRP A 176 1.72 -14.68 -3.70
CA TRP A 176 1.17 -14.29 -4.99
C TRP A 176 1.59 -15.28 -6.07
N PRO A 177 0.64 -15.88 -6.81
CA PRO A 177 0.96 -16.85 -7.85
C PRO A 177 1.69 -16.19 -9.01
N VAL A 178 2.65 -16.91 -9.57
CA VAL A 178 3.24 -16.52 -10.86
C VAL A 178 2.26 -16.95 -11.95
N LEU A 179 1.71 -15.99 -12.68
CA LEU A 179 0.90 -16.28 -13.86
C LEU A 179 1.81 -16.92 -14.90
N GLN A 180 1.65 -18.22 -15.13
CA GLN A 180 2.30 -18.87 -16.28
C GLN A 180 1.70 -18.25 -17.54
N ALA A 181 2.55 -17.70 -18.41
CA ALA A 181 2.13 -17.32 -19.74
C ALA A 181 1.48 -18.56 -20.39
N VAL A 182 0.18 -18.44 -20.70
CA VAL A 182 -0.48 -19.48 -21.50
C VAL A 182 0.23 -19.45 -22.84
N ALA A 183 1.05 -20.48 -23.10
CA ALA A 183 1.68 -20.68 -24.40
C ALA A 183 0.54 -20.85 -25.42
N GLY A 184 0.28 -19.79 -26.20
CA GLY A 184 -0.64 -19.81 -27.34
C GLY A 184 -0.03 -20.48 -28.56
#